data_90b0941a3e78449381a49d45a6b62c48
#
_entry.id   90b0941a3e78449381a49d45a6b62c48
#
_cell.length_a   1.000
_cell.length_b   1.000
_cell.length_c   1.000
_cell.angle_alpha   90.00
_cell.angle_beta   90.00
_cell.angle_gamma   90.00
#
_symmetry.space_group_name_H-M   'P 1'
#
loop_
_entity.id
_entity.type
_entity.pdbx_description
1 polymer ?
#
loop_
_entity_poly.entity_id
_entity_poly.type
_entity_poly.pdbx_seq_one_letter_code
_entity_poly.pdbx_strand_id
1 'polypeptide(L)'
;MTDTMAQNTARAFWIDRPGKGVIREESLPEPAEGEVRVRTLFSAVSRGTESLVFQGKVPQSQWQGMRAPFQGGFFPAPLKYGYINVGVAEDGSLPAGTPVFCLYPHQDRYVVPAEAVTPLPDGLPPERAVLAANMETAINGLWDAAPLVGDRIAVIGAGVVGCLVAFLASRLPGAKVELIDIDPAKAAIAEALGLPFALTRDASREADIVIHASGNPMGLQSALTLAAYEGTILEMSWYGSTLVPLPLGEEFHSKRLILKSSQVGGVSPARRARRSYADRMALALSLLADDRLDALITGESPFEELPELMVTLSTTPSGTPIGTLCHRIRY
;
A
#
# COMPACT_ATOMS: atom_id res chain seq x y z
N MET A 1 14.72 -25.47 -30.58
CA MET A 1 13.24 -25.40 -30.48
C MET A 1 12.73 -25.29 -29.05
N THR A 2 13.52 -25.55 -28.02
CA THR A 2 13.14 -25.45 -26.58
C THR A 2 13.23 -24.01 -26.02
N ASP A 3 14.00 -23.13 -26.64
CA ASP A 3 14.21 -21.76 -26.12
C ASP A 3 13.09 -20.77 -26.49
N THR A 4 12.42 -21.01 -27.63
CA THR A 4 11.34 -20.13 -28.12
C THR A 4 10.01 -20.35 -27.38
N MET A 5 9.77 -21.54 -26.81
CA MET A 5 8.57 -21.79 -26.01
C MET A 5 8.62 -21.14 -24.63
N ALA A 6 9.79 -20.99 -24.03
CA ALA A 6 9.98 -20.34 -22.73
C ALA A 6 9.76 -18.81 -22.78
N GLN A 7 9.81 -18.20 -23.97
CA GLN A 7 9.64 -16.76 -24.15
C GLN A 7 8.16 -16.31 -24.19
N ASN A 8 7.24 -17.24 -24.46
CA ASN A 8 5.82 -16.94 -24.69
C ASN A 8 4.90 -17.41 -23.56
N THR A 9 5.45 -17.69 -22.38
CA THR A 9 4.68 -18.05 -21.19
C THR A 9 5.13 -17.21 -20.00
N ALA A 10 4.20 -16.97 -19.08
CA ALA A 10 4.42 -16.29 -17.82
C ALA A 10 3.80 -17.09 -16.69
N ARG A 11 4.34 -16.97 -15.49
CA ARG A 11 3.79 -17.58 -14.28
C ARG A 11 3.15 -16.49 -13.42
N ALA A 12 1.88 -16.67 -13.08
CA ALA A 12 1.10 -15.69 -12.32
C ALA A 12 0.53 -16.33 -11.06
N PHE A 13 0.50 -15.56 -9.98
CA PHE A 13 -0.22 -15.95 -8.76
C PHE A 13 -1.72 -15.70 -8.91
N TRP A 14 -2.50 -16.74 -8.68
CA TRP A 14 -3.95 -16.70 -8.69
C TRP A 14 -4.53 -17.09 -7.33
N ILE A 15 -5.53 -16.38 -6.90
CA ILE A 15 -6.42 -16.82 -5.84
C ILE A 15 -7.45 -17.74 -6.49
N ASP A 16 -7.28 -19.06 -6.31
CA ASP A 16 -8.12 -20.09 -6.91
C ASP A 16 -9.51 -20.13 -6.27
N ARG A 17 -9.53 -19.95 -4.96
CA ARG A 17 -10.69 -19.74 -4.10
C ARG A 17 -10.27 -18.99 -2.83
N PRO A 18 -11.22 -18.40 -2.07
CA PRO A 18 -10.88 -17.75 -0.82
C PRO A 18 -9.99 -18.61 0.08
N GLY A 19 -8.87 -18.04 0.51
CA GLY A 19 -7.86 -18.70 1.35
C GLY A 19 -6.93 -19.69 0.63
N LYS A 20 -7.00 -19.80 -0.71
CA LYS A 20 -6.13 -20.69 -1.48
C LYS A 20 -5.51 -20.00 -2.68
N GLY A 21 -4.19 -19.84 -2.66
CA GLY A 21 -3.39 -19.36 -3.79
C GLY A 21 -2.79 -20.51 -4.59
N VAL A 22 -2.54 -20.28 -5.88
CA VAL A 22 -1.82 -21.18 -6.80
C VAL A 22 -1.02 -20.37 -7.79
N ILE A 23 0.09 -20.91 -8.29
CA ILE A 23 0.81 -20.35 -9.44
C ILE A 23 0.29 -21.05 -10.69
N ARG A 24 -0.08 -20.26 -11.72
CA ARG A 24 -0.55 -20.73 -13.02
C ARG A 24 0.36 -20.24 -14.11
N GLU A 25 0.58 -21.07 -15.12
CA GLU A 25 1.16 -20.62 -16.39
C GLU A 25 0.10 -19.95 -17.24
N GLU A 26 0.48 -18.85 -17.88
CA GLU A 26 -0.34 -18.06 -18.79
C GLU A 26 0.41 -17.83 -20.08
N SER A 27 -0.32 -17.69 -21.19
CA SER A 27 0.24 -17.24 -22.46
C SER A 27 0.68 -15.78 -22.33
N LEU A 28 1.91 -15.49 -22.75
CA LEU A 28 2.47 -14.16 -22.82
C LEU A 28 2.42 -13.67 -24.27
N PRO A 29 1.64 -12.63 -24.60
CA PRO A 29 1.59 -12.10 -25.97
C PRO A 29 2.90 -11.39 -26.34
N GLU A 30 3.15 -11.24 -27.65
CA GLU A 30 4.16 -10.32 -28.14
C GLU A 30 3.67 -8.89 -27.95
N PRO A 31 4.56 -7.94 -27.55
CA PRO A 31 4.18 -6.53 -27.41
C PRO A 31 3.72 -5.96 -28.74
N ALA A 32 2.56 -5.30 -28.76
CA ALA A 32 2.11 -4.49 -29.87
C ALA A 32 2.81 -3.12 -29.87
N GLU A 33 2.58 -2.32 -30.92
CA GLU A 33 3.04 -0.94 -30.96
C GLU A 33 2.46 -0.15 -29.76
N GLY A 34 3.32 0.55 -29.04
CA GLY A 34 2.92 1.28 -27.83
C GLY A 34 2.93 0.44 -26.54
N GLU A 35 3.22 -0.86 -26.62
CA GLU A 35 3.33 -1.73 -25.46
C GLU A 35 4.79 -2.03 -25.09
N VAL A 36 4.97 -2.54 -23.88
CA VAL A 36 6.26 -2.96 -23.34
C VAL A 36 6.11 -4.31 -22.63
N ARG A 37 7.05 -5.24 -22.88
CA ARG A 37 7.20 -6.44 -22.09
C ARG A 37 8.11 -6.14 -20.90
N VAL A 38 7.65 -6.52 -19.73
CA VAL A 38 8.36 -6.34 -18.46
C VAL A 38 8.66 -7.72 -17.86
N ARG A 39 9.92 -7.91 -17.44
CA ARG A 39 10.34 -9.00 -16.58
C ARG A 39 10.42 -8.50 -15.15
N THR A 40 9.64 -9.13 -14.28
CA THR A 40 9.59 -8.79 -12.86
C THR A 40 10.91 -9.13 -12.18
N LEU A 41 11.38 -8.23 -11.35
CA LEU A 41 12.48 -8.47 -10.40
C LEU A 41 11.91 -8.72 -9.01
N PHE A 42 10.97 -7.84 -8.61
CA PHE A 42 10.33 -7.88 -7.30
C PHE A 42 8.85 -7.52 -7.39
N SER A 43 8.08 -8.13 -6.54
CA SER A 43 6.75 -7.61 -6.14
C SER A 43 6.69 -7.51 -4.62
N ALA A 44 5.60 -6.96 -4.08
CA ALA A 44 5.41 -6.98 -2.64
C ALA A 44 3.93 -7.15 -2.29
N VAL A 45 3.67 -7.79 -1.15
CA VAL A 45 2.32 -7.97 -0.64
C VAL A 45 1.88 -6.74 0.14
N SER A 46 0.81 -6.10 -0.33
CA SER A 46 0.11 -5.07 0.44
C SER A 46 -0.84 -5.74 1.43
N ARG A 47 -0.30 -6.08 2.60
CA ARG A 47 -0.91 -6.99 3.57
C ARG A 47 -2.37 -6.63 3.91
N GLY A 48 -2.69 -5.36 4.13
CA GLY A 48 -4.04 -4.94 4.50
C GLY A 48 -5.08 -5.32 3.45
N THR A 49 -4.90 -4.83 2.22
CA THR A 49 -5.83 -5.04 1.11
C THR A 49 -5.79 -6.47 0.59
N GLU A 50 -4.61 -7.00 0.33
CA GLU A 50 -4.48 -8.31 -0.30
C GLU A 50 -4.92 -9.44 0.61
N SER A 51 -4.79 -9.32 1.94
CA SER A 51 -5.35 -10.29 2.87
C SER A 51 -6.89 -10.34 2.84
N LEU A 52 -7.55 -9.18 2.72
CA LEU A 52 -9.01 -9.12 2.57
C LEU A 52 -9.48 -9.78 1.27
N VAL A 53 -8.76 -9.50 0.18
CA VAL A 53 -9.03 -10.10 -1.14
C VAL A 53 -8.78 -11.60 -1.10
N PHE A 54 -7.65 -12.06 -0.57
CA PHE A 54 -7.29 -13.47 -0.46
C PHE A 54 -8.30 -14.26 0.38
N GLN A 55 -8.84 -13.66 1.41
CA GLN A 55 -9.87 -14.28 2.26
C GLN A 55 -11.29 -14.18 1.69
N GLY A 56 -11.49 -13.55 0.52
CA GLY A 56 -12.81 -13.33 -0.07
C GLY A 56 -13.70 -12.35 0.71
N LYS A 57 -13.11 -11.46 1.49
CA LYS A 57 -13.81 -10.49 2.36
C LYS A 57 -14.16 -9.17 1.66
N VAL A 58 -14.10 -9.11 0.33
CA VAL A 58 -14.56 -7.95 -0.45
C VAL A 58 -16.09 -8.00 -0.55
N PRO A 59 -16.82 -6.99 -0.05
CA PRO A 59 -18.26 -6.94 -0.19
C PRO A 59 -18.68 -6.94 -1.66
N GLN A 60 -19.76 -7.66 -1.99
CA GLN A 60 -20.22 -7.77 -3.37
C GLN A 60 -20.50 -6.40 -4.02
N SER A 61 -21.04 -5.46 -3.25
CA SER A 61 -21.28 -4.08 -3.69
C SER A 61 -20.00 -3.33 -4.10
N GLN A 62 -18.82 -3.81 -3.68
CA GLN A 62 -17.53 -3.19 -3.95
C GLN A 62 -16.72 -3.90 -5.04
N TRP A 63 -17.20 -5.02 -5.59
CA TRP A 63 -16.43 -5.80 -6.56
C TRP A 63 -16.01 -5.01 -7.79
N GLN A 64 -16.84 -4.08 -8.26
CA GLN A 64 -16.49 -3.24 -9.40
C GLN A 64 -15.52 -2.11 -8.98
N GLY A 65 -15.80 -1.43 -7.87
CA GLY A 65 -15.02 -0.27 -7.41
C GLY A 65 -13.63 -0.61 -6.86
N MET A 66 -13.43 -1.85 -6.40
CA MET A 66 -12.18 -2.31 -5.79
C MET A 66 -11.33 -3.20 -6.69
N ARG A 67 -11.61 -3.21 -8.00
CA ARG A 67 -10.73 -3.87 -8.96
C ARG A 67 -9.36 -3.19 -8.98
N ALA A 68 -8.31 -4.02 -8.90
CA ALA A 68 -6.95 -3.53 -9.14
C ALA A 68 -6.69 -3.33 -10.64
N PRO A 69 -5.75 -2.46 -11.02
CA PRO A 69 -5.25 -2.40 -12.39
C PRO A 69 -4.79 -3.80 -12.86
N PHE A 70 -5.09 -4.14 -14.10
CA PHE A 70 -4.72 -5.43 -14.71
C PHE A 70 -5.18 -6.69 -13.95
N GLN A 71 -6.14 -6.55 -13.05
CA GLN A 71 -6.74 -7.70 -12.37
C GLN A 71 -7.32 -8.68 -13.38
N GLY A 72 -6.88 -9.95 -13.33
CA GLY A 72 -7.49 -11.05 -14.05
C GLY A 72 -8.62 -11.68 -13.24
N GLY A 73 -9.66 -12.20 -13.92
CA GLY A 73 -10.79 -12.86 -13.26
C GLY A 73 -11.69 -11.92 -12.45
N PHE A 74 -12.47 -12.49 -11.53
CA PHE A 74 -13.54 -11.79 -10.82
C PHE A 74 -13.55 -12.15 -9.33
N PHE A 75 -13.94 -11.19 -8.49
CA PHE A 75 -14.21 -11.45 -7.08
C PHE A 75 -15.36 -12.47 -6.91
N PRO A 76 -15.36 -13.32 -5.85
CA PRO A 76 -14.27 -13.42 -4.87
C PRO A 76 -13.09 -14.28 -5.38
N ALA A 77 -13.32 -15.12 -6.42
CA ALA A 77 -12.35 -16.01 -7.06
C ALA A 77 -13.02 -16.75 -8.24
N PRO A 78 -12.22 -17.31 -9.21
CA PRO A 78 -10.76 -17.17 -9.31
C PRO A 78 -10.35 -15.77 -9.79
N LEU A 79 -9.27 -15.22 -9.21
CA LEU A 79 -8.74 -13.93 -9.66
C LEU A 79 -7.22 -13.83 -9.48
N LYS A 80 -6.60 -13.07 -10.37
CA LYS A 80 -5.22 -12.62 -10.28
C LYS A 80 -5.23 -11.19 -9.73
N TYR A 81 -4.62 -10.99 -8.55
CA TYR A 81 -4.67 -9.72 -7.83
C TYR A 81 -3.27 -9.33 -7.35
N GLY A 82 -3.10 -8.08 -7.02
CA GLY A 82 -1.86 -7.43 -6.64
C GLY A 82 -1.70 -6.13 -7.43
N TYR A 83 -0.82 -5.25 -6.97
CA TYR A 83 -0.60 -3.95 -7.59
C TYR A 83 0.78 -3.37 -7.27
N ILE A 84 1.73 -4.21 -6.90
CA ILE A 84 3.11 -3.81 -6.62
C ILE A 84 4.02 -4.70 -7.44
N ASN A 85 4.56 -4.17 -8.52
CA ASN A 85 5.47 -4.88 -9.38
C ASN A 85 6.61 -3.95 -9.85
N VAL A 86 7.84 -4.41 -9.65
CA VAL A 86 9.07 -3.74 -10.07
C VAL A 86 9.80 -4.69 -11.00
N GLY A 87 10.16 -4.21 -12.17
CA GLY A 87 10.81 -5.04 -13.18
C GLY A 87 11.75 -4.26 -14.10
N VAL A 88 12.14 -4.90 -15.16
CA VAL A 88 12.92 -4.29 -16.24
C VAL A 88 12.18 -4.50 -17.57
N ALA A 89 12.18 -3.47 -18.41
CA ALA A 89 11.71 -3.59 -19.78
C ALA A 89 12.60 -4.60 -20.52
N GLU A 90 12.02 -5.61 -21.18
CA GLU A 90 12.76 -6.57 -22.01
C GLU A 90 12.75 -6.14 -23.47
N ASP A 91 11.59 -5.72 -23.97
CA ASP A 91 11.38 -5.26 -25.35
C ASP A 91 10.13 -4.38 -25.46
N GLY A 92 9.88 -3.82 -26.65
CA GLY A 92 8.76 -2.96 -26.95
C GLY A 92 9.12 -1.48 -26.97
N SER A 93 8.26 -0.62 -26.46
CA SER A 93 8.36 0.84 -26.59
C SER A 93 9.36 1.51 -25.64
N LEU A 94 9.97 0.77 -24.73
CA LEU A 94 11.02 1.27 -23.83
C LEU A 94 12.36 0.57 -24.12
N PRO A 95 13.50 1.25 -23.90
CA PRO A 95 14.80 0.60 -24.00
C PRO A 95 14.93 -0.62 -23.09
N ALA A 96 15.45 -1.72 -23.63
CA ALA A 96 15.69 -2.93 -22.84
C ALA A 96 16.62 -2.63 -21.65
N GLY A 97 16.32 -3.22 -20.50
CA GLY A 97 17.05 -2.99 -19.26
C GLY A 97 16.56 -1.79 -18.44
N THR A 98 15.61 -0.96 -18.96
CA THR A 98 15.05 0.15 -18.20
C THR A 98 14.31 -0.37 -16.97
N PRO A 99 14.69 -0.01 -15.73
CA PRO A 99 13.96 -0.40 -14.54
C PRO A 99 12.65 0.39 -14.42
N VAL A 100 11.56 -0.31 -14.13
CA VAL A 100 10.21 0.25 -14.11
C VAL A 100 9.40 -0.24 -12.91
N PHE A 101 8.44 0.59 -12.49
CA PHE A 101 7.36 0.22 -11.59
C PHE A 101 6.04 0.12 -12.37
N CYS A 102 5.21 -0.86 -12.04
CA CYS A 102 3.87 -1.02 -12.56
C CYS A 102 2.88 -1.43 -11.46
N LEU A 103 1.67 -0.89 -11.50
CA LEU A 103 0.54 -1.38 -10.70
C LEU A 103 0.02 -2.69 -11.30
N TYR A 104 0.80 -3.76 -11.19
CA TYR A 104 0.52 -5.04 -11.81
C TYR A 104 0.48 -6.17 -10.77
N PRO A 105 -0.34 -7.22 -10.99
CA PRO A 105 -0.40 -8.39 -10.13
C PRO A 105 0.94 -9.13 -10.01
N HIS A 106 1.02 -10.07 -9.07
CA HIS A 106 2.19 -10.94 -8.88
C HIS A 106 2.34 -11.90 -10.06
N GLN A 107 3.25 -11.59 -10.96
CA GLN A 107 3.53 -12.32 -12.20
C GLN A 107 4.98 -12.08 -12.63
N ASP A 108 5.64 -13.10 -13.18
CA ASP A 108 7.07 -13.03 -13.52
C ASP A 108 7.35 -12.25 -14.82
N ARG A 109 6.44 -12.29 -15.80
CA ARG A 109 6.50 -11.51 -17.05
C ARG A 109 5.12 -11.06 -17.48
N TYR A 110 5.03 -9.88 -18.07
CA TYR A 110 3.77 -9.34 -18.58
C TYR A 110 3.98 -8.31 -19.68
N VAL A 111 2.93 -8.05 -20.45
CA VAL A 111 2.89 -7.02 -21.49
C VAL A 111 1.80 -6.02 -21.13
N VAL A 112 2.14 -4.75 -21.19
CA VAL A 112 1.22 -3.63 -20.85
C VAL A 112 1.48 -2.43 -21.77
N PRO A 113 0.51 -1.50 -21.91
CA PRO A 113 0.79 -0.22 -22.53
C PRO A 113 1.98 0.48 -21.86
N ALA A 114 2.87 1.08 -22.63
CA ALA A 114 4.07 1.74 -22.09
C ALA A 114 3.74 2.87 -21.10
N GLU A 115 2.58 3.48 -21.22
CA GLU A 115 2.06 4.49 -20.30
C GLU A 115 1.66 3.93 -18.91
N ALA A 116 1.47 2.61 -18.80
CA ALA A 116 1.13 1.94 -17.55
C ALA A 116 2.35 1.69 -16.64
N VAL A 117 3.56 1.81 -17.18
CA VAL A 117 4.80 1.69 -16.41
C VAL A 117 5.40 3.05 -16.14
N THR A 118 6.06 3.17 -14.98
CA THR A 118 6.80 4.38 -14.62
C THR A 118 8.26 4.01 -14.46
N PRO A 119 9.19 4.57 -15.28
CA PRO A 119 10.62 4.36 -15.09
C PRO A 119 11.06 4.78 -13.68
N LEU A 120 11.95 4.00 -13.07
CA LEU A 120 12.50 4.35 -11.78
C LEU A 120 13.44 5.56 -11.92
N PRO A 121 13.40 6.52 -10.98
CA PRO A 121 14.38 7.58 -10.92
C PRO A 121 15.82 7.03 -10.76
N ASP A 122 16.78 7.75 -11.31
CA ASP A 122 18.20 7.41 -11.15
C ASP A 122 18.57 7.26 -9.67
N GLY A 123 19.25 6.18 -9.35
CA GLY A 123 19.70 5.89 -7.99
C GLY A 123 18.64 5.29 -7.05
N LEU A 124 17.39 5.12 -7.48
CA LEU A 124 16.40 4.37 -6.69
C LEU A 124 16.61 2.87 -6.88
N PRO A 125 16.97 2.10 -5.83
CA PRO A 125 17.10 0.66 -5.93
C PRO A 125 15.74 0.00 -6.24
N PRO A 126 15.68 -0.94 -7.20
CA PRO A 126 14.46 -1.70 -7.49
C PRO A 126 13.87 -2.37 -6.24
N GLU A 127 14.73 -2.82 -5.34
CA GLU A 127 14.37 -3.44 -4.06
C GLU A 127 13.51 -2.54 -3.17
N ARG A 128 13.77 -1.22 -3.18
CA ARG A 128 13.00 -0.23 -2.41
C ARG A 128 11.77 0.27 -3.17
N ALA A 129 11.80 0.23 -4.49
CA ALA A 129 10.68 0.68 -5.32
C ALA A 129 9.39 -0.14 -5.09
N VAL A 130 9.45 -1.32 -4.46
CA VAL A 130 8.27 -2.08 -4.02
C VAL A 130 7.37 -1.30 -3.03
N LEU A 131 7.87 -0.25 -2.41
CA LEU A 131 7.08 0.62 -1.54
C LEU A 131 6.24 1.67 -2.31
N ALA A 132 6.38 1.78 -3.65
CA ALA A 132 5.81 2.87 -4.43
C ALA A 132 4.29 3.00 -4.30
N ALA A 133 3.53 1.90 -4.40
CA ALA A 133 2.08 1.94 -4.27
C ALA A 133 1.62 2.35 -2.84
N ASN A 134 2.36 1.94 -1.81
CA ASN A 134 2.09 2.36 -0.43
C ASN A 134 2.49 3.82 -0.20
N MET A 135 3.59 4.30 -0.81
CA MET A 135 3.99 5.70 -0.79
C MET A 135 2.96 6.57 -1.52
N GLU A 136 2.45 6.12 -2.66
CA GLU A 136 1.35 6.78 -3.37
C GLU A 136 0.09 6.92 -2.51
N THR A 137 -0.23 5.87 -1.76
CA THR A 137 -1.33 5.88 -0.78
C THR A 137 -1.09 6.91 0.33
N ALA A 138 0.12 6.97 0.88
CA ALA A 138 0.50 7.93 1.91
C ALA A 138 0.43 9.38 1.41
N ILE A 139 0.90 9.65 0.19
CA ILE A 139 0.81 10.97 -0.46
C ILE A 139 -0.66 11.38 -0.61
N ASN A 140 -1.51 10.49 -1.14
CA ASN A 140 -2.93 10.79 -1.33
C ASN A 140 -3.62 11.07 0.01
N GLY A 141 -3.31 10.29 1.05
CA GLY A 141 -3.82 10.51 2.40
C GLY A 141 -3.44 11.89 2.95
N LEU A 142 -2.18 12.30 2.78
CA LEU A 142 -1.74 13.64 3.19
C LEU A 142 -2.39 14.75 2.34
N TRP A 143 -2.61 14.53 1.05
CA TRP A 143 -3.39 15.49 0.24
C TRP A 143 -4.83 15.62 0.70
N ASP A 144 -5.44 14.52 1.18
CA ASP A 144 -6.80 14.52 1.73
C ASP A 144 -6.85 15.11 3.13
N ALA A 145 -5.87 14.82 4.00
CA ALA A 145 -5.76 15.39 5.34
C ALA A 145 -5.47 16.88 5.30
N ALA A 146 -4.71 17.33 4.30
CA ALA A 146 -4.31 18.72 4.08
C ALA A 146 -3.64 19.36 5.32
N PRO A 147 -2.61 18.74 5.93
CA PRO A 147 -1.97 19.26 7.12
C PRO A 147 -1.29 20.61 6.84
N LEU A 148 -1.27 21.47 7.86
CA LEU A 148 -0.66 22.80 7.83
C LEU A 148 0.65 22.82 8.61
N VAL A 149 1.41 23.89 8.42
CA VAL A 149 2.61 24.17 9.18
C VAL A 149 2.25 24.27 10.67
N GLY A 150 2.95 23.51 11.52
CA GLY A 150 2.79 23.54 12.97
C GLY A 150 1.74 22.58 13.53
N ASP A 151 0.99 21.86 12.70
CA ASP A 151 -0.02 20.90 13.16
C ASP A 151 0.56 19.82 14.06
N ARG A 152 -0.24 19.38 15.03
CA ARG A 152 -0.04 18.15 15.81
C ARG A 152 -0.75 17.02 15.10
N ILE A 153 0.01 16.03 14.67
CA ILE A 153 -0.48 14.93 13.83
C ILE A 153 -0.26 13.60 14.55
N ALA A 154 -1.33 12.90 14.87
CA ALA A 154 -1.29 11.54 15.38
C ALA A 154 -1.53 10.55 14.25
N VAL A 155 -0.66 9.54 14.08
CA VAL A 155 -0.82 8.49 13.07
C VAL A 155 -0.99 7.16 13.78
N ILE A 156 -2.19 6.56 13.71
CA ILE A 156 -2.53 5.31 14.38
C ILE A 156 -2.37 4.14 13.42
N GLY A 157 -1.47 3.23 13.78
CA GLY A 157 -1.11 2.03 13.01
C GLY A 157 0.28 2.17 12.38
N ALA A 158 1.29 1.56 13.00
CA ALA A 158 2.67 1.50 12.52
C ALA A 158 2.88 0.35 11.50
N GLY A 159 1.92 0.19 10.57
CA GLY A 159 2.06 -0.57 9.35
C GLY A 159 2.82 0.22 8.28
N VAL A 160 3.03 -0.36 7.09
CA VAL A 160 3.78 0.32 6.01
C VAL A 160 3.19 1.68 5.68
N VAL A 161 1.86 1.76 5.46
CA VAL A 161 1.19 3.02 5.10
C VAL A 161 1.28 4.05 6.23
N GLY A 162 1.00 3.66 7.49
CA GLY A 162 1.08 4.60 8.61
C GLY A 162 2.51 5.12 8.84
N CYS A 163 3.51 4.26 8.73
CA CYS A 163 4.93 4.67 8.79
C CYS A 163 5.27 5.67 7.68
N LEU A 164 4.84 5.42 6.44
CA LEU A 164 5.09 6.34 5.31
C LEU A 164 4.36 7.68 5.48
N VAL A 165 3.13 7.65 5.99
CA VAL A 165 2.37 8.88 6.31
C VAL A 165 3.08 9.70 7.37
N ALA A 166 3.47 9.07 8.49
CA ALA A 166 4.18 9.75 9.58
C ALA A 166 5.54 10.28 9.11
N PHE A 167 6.27 9.50 8.32
CA PHE A 167 7.54 9.88 7.73
C PHE A 167 7.43 11.11 6.81
N LEU A 168 6.41 11.20 5.99
CA LEU A 168 6.17 12.37 5.14
C LEU A 168 5.67 13.56 5.96
N ALA A 169 4.74 13.35 6.88
CA ALA A 169 4.18 14.41 7.72
C ALA A 169 5.24 15.06 8.61
N SER A 170 6.21 14.28 9.12
CA SER A 170 7.31 14.80 9.98
C SER A 170 8.24 15.79 9.26
N ARG A 171 8.17 15.87 7.92
CA ARG A 171 8.94 16.82 7.13
C ARG A 171 8.23 18.15 6.88
N LEU A 172 7.01 18.30 7.37
CA LEU A 172 6.30 19.56 7.34
C LEU A 172 6.89 20.50 8.40
N PRO A 173 7.21 21.74 8.05
CA PRO A 173 7.81 22.68 9.00
C PRO A 173 6.98 22.86 10.26
N GLY A 174 7.58 22.63 11.43
CA GLY A 174 6.93 22.79 12.73
C GLY A 174 5.88 21.74 13.09
N ALA A 175 5.55 20.79 12.21
CA ALA A 175 4.61 19.73 12.54
C ALA A 175 5.18 18.83 13.67
N LYS A 176 4.31 18.44 14.60
CA LYS A 176 4.60 17.51 15.68
C LYS A 176 3.90 16.20 15.38
N VAL A 177 4.64 15.22 14.88
CA VAL A 177 4.09 13.92 14.46
C VAL A 177 4.40 12.87 15.50
N GLU A 178 3.41 12.07 15.87
CA GLU A 178 3.54 10.90 16.74
C GLU A 178 2.98 9.66 16.02
N LEU A 179 3.81 8.62 15.86
CA LEU A 179 3.40 7.33 15.35
C LEU A 179 2.92 6.45 16.52
N ILE A 180 1.72 5.88 16.39
CA ILE A 180 1.03 5.19 17.47
C ILE A 180 0.71 3.76 17.06
N ASP A 181 1.02 2.79 17.92
CA ASP A 181 0.61 1.39 17.72
C ASP A 181 0.34 0.72 19.08
N ILE A 182 -0.29 -0.45 19.03
CA ILE A 182 -0.47 -1.31 20.22
C ILE A 182 0.73 -2.22 20.46
N ASP A 183 1.53 -2.46 19.41
CA ASP A 183 2.69 -3.37 19.45
C ASP A 183 3.97 -2.59 19.78
N PRO A 184 4.57 -2.81 20.97
CA PRO A 184 5.80 -2.11 21.35
C PRO A 184 7.00 -2.42 20.43
N ALA A 185 6.99 -3.54 19.70
CA ALA A 185 8.05 -3.87 18.75
C ALA A 185 8.14 -2.87 17.59
N LYS A 186 7.09 -2.10 17.33
CA LYS A 186 7.07 -1.05 16.31
C LYS A 186 7.93 0.18 16.65
N ALA A 187 8.32 0.33 17.93
CA ALA A 187 9.23 1.40 18.35
C ALA A 187 10.56 1.38 17.58
N ALA A 188 11.12 0.19 17.33
CA ALA A 188 12.37 0.06 16.58
C ALA A 188 12.26 0.55 15.12
N ILE A 189 11.10 0.33 14.49
CA ILE A 189 10.83 0.84 13.14
C ILE A 189 10.67 2.36 13.15
N ALA A 190 9.94 2.89 14.14
CA ALA A 190 9.79 4.33 14.31
C ALA A 190 11.15 5.01 14.51
N GLU A 191 12.03 4.44 15.35
CA GLU A 191 13.39 4.91 15.58
C GLU A 191 14.22 4.93 14.29
N ALA A 192 14.21 3.84 13.51
CA ALA A 192 14.90 3.75 12.22
C ALA A 192 14.44 4.83 11.23
N LEU A 193 13.15 5.22 11.28
CA LEU A 193 12.57 6.28 10.47
C LEU A 193 12.77 7.69 11.06
N GLY A 194 13.31 7.80 12.29
CA GLY A 194 13.47 9.07 13.00
C GLY A 194 12.14 9.67 13.49
N LEU A 195 11.18 8.83 13.88
CA LEU A 195 9.83 9.22 14.28
C LEU A 195 9.61 9.03 15.79
N PRO A 196 8.95 9.97 16.47
CA PRO A 196 8.41 9.73 17.81
C PRO A 196 7.39 8.59 17.78
N PHE A 197 7.42 7.72 18.79
CA PHE A 197 6.53 6.57 18.93
C PHE A 197 5.85 6.57 20.29
N ALA A 198 4.57 6.20 20.31
CA ALA A 198 3.83 5.96 21.54
C ALA A 198 2.97 4.69 21.45
N LEU A 199 2.78 4.00 22.57
CA LEU A 199 1.70 3.03 22.67
C LEU A 199 0.36 3.76 22.76
N THR A 200 -0.72 3.17 22.25
CA THR A 200 -2.06 3.82 22.21
C THR A 200 -2.48 4.38 23.56
N ARG A 201 -2.15 3.70 24.68
CA ARG A 201 -2.48 4.16 26.04
C ARG A 201 -1.69 5.40 26.49
N ASP A 202 -0.52 5.63 25.91
CA ASP A 202 0.43 6.68 26.27
C ASP A 202 0.45 7.82 25.24
N ALA A 203 -0.38 7.71 24.19
CA ALA A 203 -0.42 8.62 23.07
C ALA A 203 -0.87 10.05 23.48
N SER A 204 -0.24 11.03 22.85
CA SER A 204 -0.57 12.44 23.03
C SER A 204 -1.99 12.74 22.56
N ARG A 205 -2.72 13.54 23.33
CA ARG A 205 -4.06 14.04 22.97
C ARG A 205 -3.99 15.40 22.30
N GLU A 206 -5.15 15.88 21.87
CA GLU A 206 -5.33 17.21 21.25
C GLU A 206 -4.58 17.34 19.92
N ALA A 207 -4.59 16.27 19.10
CA ALA A 207 -4.08 16.31 17.74
C ALA A 207 -5.02 17.08 16.82
N ASP A 208 -4.48 17.99 16.04
CA ASP A 208 -5.23 18.76 15.04
C ASP A 208 -5.72 17.82 13.90
N ILE A 209 -4.89 16.82 13.58
CA ILE A 209 -5.21 15.77 12.62
C ILE A 209 -4.85 14.40 13.20
N VAL A 210 -5.79 13.46 13.14
CA VAL A 210 -5.54 12.05 13.44
C VAL A 210 -5.68 11.24 12.14
N ILE A 211 -4.62 10.54 11.74
CA ILE A 211 -4.63 9.68 10.55
C ILE A 211 -4.69 8.23 11.00
N HIS A 212 -5.74 7.53 10.65
CA HIS A 212 -5.93 6.13 11.02
C HIS A 212 -5.61 5.20 9.85
N ALA A 213 -4.66 4.28 10.05
CA ALA A 213 -4.17 3.33 9.06
C ALA A 213 -3.97 1.91 9.63
N SER A 214 -4.59 1.60 10.78
CA SER A 214 -4.38 0.31 11.47
C SER A 214 -5.26 -0.83 10.94
N GLY A 215 -6.36 -0.52 10.26
CA GLY A 215 -7.36 -1.52 9.86
C GLY A 215 -8.14 -2.13 11.03
N ASN A 216 -8.00 -1.59 12.24
CA ASN A 216 -8.66 -2.10 13.44
C ASN A 216 -9.72 -1.11 13.94
N PRO A 217 -10.99 -1.54 14.14
CA PRO A 217 -12.05 -0.68 14.66
C PRO A 217 -11.71 0.04 15.98
N MET A 218 -10.97 -0.62 16.88
CA MET A 218 -10.55 0.00 18.15
C MET A 218 -9.56 1.15 17.94
N GLY A 219 -8.72 1.06 16.89
CA GLY A 219 -7.83 2.15 16.50
C GLY A 219 -8.62 3.40 16.05
N LEU A 220 -9.70 3.20 15.28
CA LEU A 220 -10.56 4.31 14.88
C LEU A 220 -11.34 4.91 16.07
N GLN A 221 -11.78 4.07 17.03
CA GLN A 221 -12.36 4.60 18.27
C GLN A 221 -11.34 5.44 19.05
N SER A 222 -10.09 4.98 19.16
CA SER A 222 -9.02 5.75 19.80
C SER A 222 -8.76 7.08 19.09
N ALA A 223 -8.90 7.13 17.75
CA ALA A 223 -8.74 8.36 16.99
C ALA A 223 -9.71 9.46 17.45
N LEU A 224 -10.95 9.12 17.83
CA LEU A 224 -11.92 10.09 18.34
C LEU A 224 -11.43 10.74 19.64
N THR A 225 -10.76 9.97 20.51
CA THR A 225 -10.29 10.48 21.81
C THR A 225 -8.97 11.26 21.72
N LEU A 226 -8.18 11.05 20.66
CA LEU A 226 -6.92 11.74 20.45
C LEU A 226 -7.07 13.09 19.75
N ALA A 227 -8.18 13.29 19.01
CA ALA A 227 -8.42 14.51 18.26
C ALA A 227 -8.70 15.71 19.18
N ALA A 228 -8.21 16.87 18.78
CA ALA A 228 -8.52 18.17 19.38
C ALA A 228 -9.96 18.61 19.07
N TYR A 229 -10.40 19.71 19.68
CA TYR A 229 -11.66 20.36 19.32
C TYR A 229 -11.64 20.78 17.83
N GLU A 230 -12.70 20.42 17.08
CA GLU A 230 -12.82 20.60 15.62
C GLU A 230 -11.71 19.88 14.81
N GLY A 231 -11.00 18.90 15.41
CA GLY A 231 -9.98 18.12 14.76
C GLY A 231 -10.53 17.23 13.65
N THR A 232 -9.65 16.90 12.71
CA THR A 232 -9.98 16.01 11.58
C THR A 232 -9.41 14.62 11.79
N ILE A 233 -10.25 13.59 11.62
CA ILE A 233 -9.84 12.20 11.59
C ILE A 233 -9.89 11.73 10.15
N LEU A 234 -8.73 11.36 9.58
CA LEU A 234 -8.63 10.76 8.26
C LEU A 234 -8.58 9.24 8.38
N GLU A 235 -9.60 8.57 7.87
CA GLU A 235 -9.66 7.12 7.80
C GLU A 235 -9.09 6.63 6.46
N MET A 236 -8.00 5.86 6.54
CA MET A 236 -7.33 5.28 5.37
C MET A 236 -7.50 3.76 5.29
N SER A 237 -8.08 3.14 6.30
CA SER A 237 -8.21 1.68 6.37
C SER A 237 -9.39 1.19 5.54
N TRP A 238 -9.22 0.00 4.96
CA TRP A 238 -10.30 -0.73 4.34
C TRP A 238 -10.68 -1.94 5.20
N TYR A 239 -11.92 -1.96 5.65
CA TYR A 239 -12.43 -2.97 6.59
C TYR A 239 -13.10 -4.17 5.89
N GLY A 240 -13.20 -4.14 4.55
CA GLY A 240 -13.94 -5.16 3.82
C GLY A 240 -15.40 -5.21 4.26
N SER A 241 -15.86 -6.38 4.68
CA SER A 241 -17.23 -6.60 5.17
C SER A 241 -17.41 -6.39 6.68
N THR A 242 -16.38 -5.93 7.38
CA THR A 242 -16.43 -5.72 8.84
C THR A 242 -17.20 -4.45 9.18
N LEU A 243 -18.19 -4.56 10.08
CA LEU A 243 -18.88 -3.39 10.64
C LEU A 243 -17.99 -2.72 11.70
N VAL A 244 -17.95 -1.40 11.68
CA VAL A 244 -17.12 -0.59 12.58
C VAL A 244 -18.04 0.26 13.46
N PRO A 245 -18.31 -0.14 14.72
CA PRO A 245 -19.07 0.66 15.66
C PRO A 245 -18.24 1.85 16.17
N LEU A 246 -18.83 3.03 16.24
CA LEU A 246 -18.21 4.25 16.75
C LEU A 246 -19.08 4.93 17.79
N PRO A 247 -18.54 5.42 18.93
CA PRO A 247 -19.26 6.14 19.98
C PRO A 247 -19.48 7.61 19.57
N LEU A 248 -20.32 7.84 18.54
CA LEU A 248 -20.51 9.20 17.97
C LEU A 248 -21.26 10.15 18.92
N GLY A 249 -21.87 9.65 19.98
CA GLY A 249 -22.52 10.47 21.01
C GLY A 249 -21.56 11.11 22.04
N GLU A 250 -20.30 10.74 22.01
CA GLU A 250 -19.26 11.22 22.94
C GLU A 250 -18.42 12.36 22.35
N GLU A 251 -17.10 12.20 22.32
CA GLU A 251 -16.15 13.25 21.88
C GLU A 251 -16.36 13.65 20.40
N PHE A 252 -16.83 12.75 19.56
CA PHE A 252 -17.16 13.10 18.16
C PHE A 252 -18.19 14.25 18.11
N HIS A 253 -19.26 14.14 18.92
CA HIS A 253 -20.29 15.17 18.97
C HIS A 253 -19.83 16.42 19.73
N SER A 254 -19.30 16.24 20.94
CA SER A 254 -18.96 17.35 21.83
C SER A 254 -17.78 18.20 21.34
N LYS A 255 -16.82 17.58 20.65
CA LYS A 255 -15.65 18.26 20.06
C LYS A 255 -15.88 18.70 18.60
N ARG A 256 -17.06 18.43 18.00
CA ARG A 256 -17.40 18.78 16.60
C ARG A 256 -16.39 18.21 15.60
N LEU A 257 -15.98 16.92 15.78
CA LEU A 257 -14.95 16.29 14.97
C LEU A 257 -15.41 16.03 13.53
N ILE A 258 -14.47 16.02 12.60
CA ILE A 258 -14.66 15.62 11.21
C ILE A 258 -14.09 14.23 11.02
N LEU A 259 -14.89 13.28 10.53
CA LEU A 259 -14.43 11.98 10.05
C LEU A 259 -14.48 11.97 8.52
N LYS A 260 -13.32 11.79 7.89
CA LYS A 260 -13.14 11.84 6.45
C LYS A 260 -12.43 10.58 5.97
N SER A 261 -12.87 9.99 4.87
CA SER A 261 -12.17 8.86 4.24
C SER A 261 -11.15 9.32 3.21
N SER A 262 -10.09 8.52 3.02
CA SER A 262 -9.14 8.65 1.91
C SER A 262 -9.00 7.30 1.21
N GLN A 263 -8.99 7.33 -0.12
CA GLN A 263 -8.85 6.14 -0.95
C GLN A 263 -8.01 6.46 -2.19
N VAL A 264 -6.94 5.70 -2.41
CA VAL A 264 -5.90 5.98 -3.41
C VAL A 264 -6.35 5.83 -4.87
N GLY A 265 -7.44 5.08 -5.12
CA GLY A 265 -8.02 4.93 -6.48
C GLY A 265 -8.58 6.24 -7.05
N GLY A 266 -8.70 7.30 -6.25
CA GLY A 266 -9.00 8.65 -6.70
C GLY A 266 -7.92 9.63 -6.26
N VAL A 267 -7.43 10.48 -7.17
CA VAL A 267 -6.57 11.61 -6.79
C VAL A 267 -7.37 12.56 -5.90
N SER A 268 -6.79 12.96 -4.77
CA SER A 268 -7.43 13.87 -3.82
C SER A 268 -8.12 15.06 -4.50
N PRO A 269 -9.37 15.40 -4.14
CA PRO A 269 -10.08 16.55 -4.70
C PRO A 269 -9.29 17.87 -4.62
N ALA A 270 -8.45 18.00 -3.61
CA ALA A 270 -7.59 19.18 -3.46
C ALA A 270 -6.46 19.27 -4.50
N ARG A 271 -6.17 18.18 -5.23
CA ARG A 271 -5.05 18.07 -6.17
C ARG A 271 -5.45 17.67 -7.59
N ARG A 272 -6.53 16.92 -7.79
CA ARG A 272 -6.93 16.33 -9.09
C ARG A 272 -7.07 17.30 -10.26
N ALA A 273 -7.28 18.59 -10.00
CA ALA A 273 -7.31 19.62 -11.04
C ALA A 273 -5.91 19.93 -11.62
N ARG A 274 -4.83 19.54 -10.93
CA ARG A 274 -3.44 19.90 -11.26
C ARG A 274 -2.46 18.74 -11.19
N ARG A 275 -2.92 17.55 -10.81
CA ARG A 275 -2.11 16.34 -10.65
C ARG A 275 -2.85 15.15 -11.21
N SER A 276 -2.20 14.42 -12.08
CA SER A 276 -2.65 13.12 -12.61
C SER A 276 -2.22 11.96 -11.69
N TYR A 277 -2.65 10.76 -12.01
CA TYR A 277 -2.13 9.53 -11.40
C TYR A 277 -0.64 9.35 -11.67
N ALA A 278 -0.19 9.63 -12.90
CA ALA A 278 1.23 9.56 -13.28
C ALA A 278 2.08 10.55 -12.48
N ASP A 279 1.62 11.80 -12.27
CA ASP A 279 2.32 12.77 -11.43
C ASP A 279 2.45 12.28 -9.97
N ARG A 280 1.41 11.63 -9.44
CA ARG A 280 1.42 11.11 -8.07
C ARG A 280 2.37 9.93 -7.95
N MET A 281 2.38 9.01 -8.92
CA MET A 281 3.31 7.88 -8.93
C MET A 281 4.76 8.34 -9.10
N ALA A 282 5.03 9.28 -10.01
CA ALA A 282 6.38 9.86 -10.16
C ALA A 282 6.86 10.52 -8.88
N LEU A 283 5.99 11.25 -8.17
CA LEU A 283 6.29 11.81 -6.85
C LEU A 283 6.56 10.68 -5.82
N ALA A 284 5.75 9.63 -5.81
CA ALA A 284 5.94 8.50 -4.90
C ALA A 284 7.32 7.86 -5.07
N LEU A 285 7.71 7.58 -6.32
CA LEU A 285 9.04 7.02 -6.63
C LEU A 285 10.17 7.97 -6.23
N SER A 286 10.03 9.27 -6.46
CA SER A 286 11.06 10.25 -6.08
C SER A 286 11.27 10.34 -4.56
N LEU A 287 10.22 10.18 -3.78
CA LEU A 287 10.26 10.22 -2.30
C LEU A 287 10.84 8.94 -1.69
N LEU A 288 10.98 7.87 -2.47
CA LEU A 288 11.65 6.63 -2.05
C LEU A 288 13.19 6.71 -2.12
N ALA A 289 13.78 7.85 -2.45
CA ALA A 289 15.24 8.03 -2.46
C ALA A 289 15.88 7.89 -1.07
N ASP A 290 15.13 8.10 0.00
CA ASP A 290 15.61 8.02 1.40
C ASP A 290 15.82 6.55 1.83
N ASP A 291 17.05 6.19 2.18
CA ASP A 291 17.43 4.81 2.51
C ASP A 291 16.88 4.32 3.85
N ARG A 292 16.47 5.21 4.76
CA ARG A 292 15.78 4.82 6.00
C ARG A 292 14.52 4.02 5.75
N LEU A 293 13.90 4.18 4.56
CA LEU A 293 12.70 3.46 4.16
C LEU A 293 12.94 1.95 3.96
N ASP A 294 14.20 1.50 3.82
CA ASP A 294 14.54 0.09 3.77
C ASP A 294 14.11 -0.66 5.05
N ALA A 295 14.03 0.05 6.19
CA ALA A 295 13.52 -0.48 7.45
C ALA A 295 12.08 -1.00 7.37
N LEU A 296 11.31 -0.58 6.35
CA LEU A 296 9.94 -1.05 6.12
C LEU A 296 9.88 -2.40 5.40
N ILE A 297 10.97 -2.82 4.74
CA ILE A 297 11.04 -4.09 4.01
C ILE A 297 11.61 -5.14 4.97
N THR A 298 10.74 -5.89 5.62
CA THR A 298 11.10 -6.74 6.77
C THR A 298 10.95 -8.24 6.48
N GLY A 299 10.65 -8.62 5.25
CA GLY A 299 10.59 -10.00 4.81
C GLY A 299 10.83 -10.14 3.31
N GLU A 300 11.36 -11.30 2.91
CA GLU A 300 11.55 -11.66 1.52
C GLU A 300 11.35 -13.16 1.34
N SER A 301 10.71 -13.56 0.25
CA SER A 301 10.53 -14.94 -0.19
C SER A 301 10.63 -15.05 -1.71
N PRO A 302 11.01 -16.24 -2.26
CA PRO A 302 10.88 -16.50 -3.67
C PRO A 302 9.41 -16.57 -4.10
N PHE A 303 9.15 -16.30 -5.38
CA PHE A 303 7.80 -16.28 -5.93
C PHE A 303 7.04 -17.60 -5.74
N GLU A 304 7.76 -18.71 -5.78
CA GLU A 304 7.20 -20.06 -5.60
C GLU A 304 6.53 -20.25 -4.22
N GLU A 305 6.98 -19.54 -3.20
CA GLU A 305 6.44 -19.61 -1.84
C GLU A 305 5.23 -18.69 -1.61
N LEU A 306 4.87 -17.85 -2.58
CA LEU A 306 3.79 -16.88 -2.42
C LEU A 306 2.44 -17.51 -2.05
N PRO A 307 2.03 -18.69 -2.58
CA PRO A 307 0.78 -19.34 -2.16
C PRO A 307 0.70 -19.60 -0.65
N GLU A 308 1.74 -20.16 -0.04
CA GLU A 308 1.83 -20.47 1.39
C GLU A 308 2.02 -19.21 2.24
N LEU A 309 2.83 -18.28 1.73
CA LEU A 309 3.04 -16.99 2.37
C LEU A 309 1.73 -16.21 2.52
N MET A 310 0.88 -16.18 1.48
CA MET A 310 -0.43 -15.50 1.55
C MET A 310 -1.35 -16.10 2.59
N VAL A 311 -1.31 -17.42 2.80
CA VAL A 311 -2.04 -18.05 3.92
C VAL A 311 -1.53 -17.50 5.24
N THR A 312 -0.22 -17.50 5.46
CA THR A 312 0.41 -17.01 6.69
C THR A 312 0.09 -15.53 6.94
N LEU A 313 0.30 -14.66 5.95
CA LEU A 313 0.08 -13.22 6.09
C LEU A 313 -1.38 -12.84 6.32
N SER A 314 -2.32 -13.62 5.76
CA SER A 314 -3.74 -13.31 5.83
C SER A 314 -4.44 -13.89 7.08
N THR A 315 -3.93 -14.98 7.66
CA THR A 315 -4.54 -15.63 8.83
C THR A 315 -4.05 -15.08 10.16
N THR A 316 -2.89 -14.41 10.17
CA THR A 316 -2.36 -13.83 11.40
C THR A 316 -3.14 -12.58 11.77
N PRO A 317 -3.74 -12.51 12.97
CA PRO A 317 -4.52 -11.36 13.41
C PRO A 317 -3.70 -10.07 13.35
N SER A 318 -4.36 -8.95 13.01
CA SER A 318 -3.78 -7.63 13.17
C SER A 318 -3.37 -7.45 14.64
N GLY A 319 -2.10 -7.18 14.90
CA GLY A 319 -1.57 -7.04 16.27
C GLY A 319 -0.87 -8.29 16.80
N THR A 320 -0.87 -9.43 16.09
CA THR A 320 0.08 -10.49 16.41
C THR A 320 1.45 -10.10 15.83
N PRO A 321 2.55 -10.22 16.57
CA PRO A 321 3.87 -9.88 16.08
C PRO A 321 4.33 -10.87 15.01
N ILE A 322 3.80 -10.71 13.79
CA ILE A 322 4.59 -11.05 12.63
C ILE A 322 5.40 -9.79 12.40
N GLY A 323 6.69 -9.87 12.60
CA GLY A 323 7.61 -8.74 12.38
C GLY A 323 7.61 -8.22 10.94
N THR A 324 6.74 -8.72 10.07
CA THR A 324 6.70 -8.39 8.65
C THR A 324 5.78 -7.21 8.37
N LEU A 325 6.38 -6.10 7.95
CA LEU A 325 5.68 -4.93 7.44
C LEU A 325 5.44 -5.09 5.92
N CYS A 326 6.45 -4.78 5.10
CA CYS A 326 6.44 -5.08 3.68
C CYS A 326 7.15 -6.42 3.46
N HIS A 327 6.47 -7.39 2.87
CA HIS A 327 7.07 -8.65 2.43
C HIS A 327 7.32 -8.58 0.93
N ARG A 328 8.59 -8.59 0.55
CA ARG A 328 9.04 -8.56 -0.84
C ARG A 328 9.09 -9.97 -1.41
N ILE A 329 8.66 -10.10 -2.66
CA ILE A 329 8.71 -11.35 -3.43
C ILE A 329 9.77 -11.18 -4.50
N ARG A 330 10.71 -12.13 -4.59
CA ARG A 330 11.79 -12.16 -5.55
C ARG A 330 11.48 -13.18 -6.67
N TYR A 331 11.76 -12.81 -7.91
CA TYR A 331 11.52 -13.61 -9.12
C TYR A 331 12.80 -14.13 -9.75
#